data_ae1127b34844b44ef5545e256925aa18
#
_entry.id   ae1127b34844b44ef5545e256925aa18
#
_cell.length_a   1.000
_cell.length_b   1.000
_cell.length_c   1.000
_cell.angle_alpha   90.00
_cell.angle_beta   90.00
_cell.angle_gamma   90.00
#
_symmetry.space_group_name_H-M   'P 1'
#
loop_
_entity.id
_entity.type
_entity.pdbx_description
1 polymer ?
#
loop_
_entity_poly.entity_id
_entity_poly.type
_entity_poly.pdbx_seq_one_letter_code
_entity_poly.pdbx_strand_id
1 'polypeptide(L)'
;DLRMSRGLGDVYKRQELSIETDNIESDLYEKGSVAIDAKMFADIIKALPTEMVTLTVDEKNVCHIKSGKSEFTINGQPAEQFPEVPVVNKRENIVLKSADIKNMIKQTIFSVATDESKPILTGELFKFDENCFNAVAIDGFRVSWRKTVCEYDGYTEMVVPSKTLNELARLLSDDENEKATIYYSSSYILFEIKGCTIVSRLLDGEFLNYENLFVENSPVKLTANTHELLSAFERATIVSEDNKKTPVILTIKENNLNIRTTTDRGLVNEDVPITLDGEELVITFNARYIIDILKVVEEEYVTMNFNTNKSPCIVTGVTNHDYKYLVLPINPR
;
A
#
# COMPACT_ATOMS: atom_id res chain seq x y z
N ASP A 1 14.55 -3.90 -24.22
CA ASP A 1 14.04 -3.15 -23.08
C ASP A 1 12.52 -3.03 -23.20
N LEU A 2 11.80 -3.58 -22.24
CA LEU A 2 10.36 -3.41 -22.16
C LEU A 2 10.09 -2.22 -21.24
N ARG A 3 9.55 -1.12 -21.79
CA ARG A 3 9.17 0.05 -21.01
C ARG A 3 7.66 0.13 -20.95
N MET A 4 7.11 0.16 -19.76
CA MET A 4 5.69 0.39 -19.55
C MET A 4 5.47 1.74 -18.88
N SER A 5 4.62 2.57 -19.48
CA SER A 5 4.13 3.78 -18.85
C SER A 5 2.62 3.68 -18.66
N ARG A 6 2.14 4.07 -17.49
CA ARG A 6 0.70 4.24 -17.22
C ARG A 6 0.37 5.72 -17.30
N GLY A 7 -0.15 6.15 -18.44
CA GLY A 7 -0.83 7.43 -18.59
C GLY A 7 -2.33 7.20 -18.67
N LEU A 8 -3.13 7.78 -17.83
CA LEU A 8 -4.58 7.90 -18.03
C LEU A 8 -4.81 8.99 -19.10
N GLY A 9 -5.48 8.61 -20.19
CA GLY A 9 -5.68 9.46 -21.33
C GLY A 9 -6.33 10.79 -20.99
N ASP A 10 -5.53 11.82 -21.21
CA ASP A 10 -5.87 13.18 -21.63
C ASP A 10 -4.56 13.93 -21.89
N VAL A 11 -4.52 14.75 -22.89
CA VAL A 11 -3.35 15.44 -23.47
C VAL A 11 -2.54 16.32 -22.48
N TYR A 12 -2.96 16.42 -21.22
CA TYR A 12 -2.32 17.20 -20.15
C TYR A 12 -1.94 16.39 -18.90
N LYS A 13 -2.11 15.07 -18.85
CA LYS A 13 -1.69 14.28 -17.67
C LYS A 13 -0.21 13.94 -17.78
N ARG A 14 0.58 14.55 -16.88
CA ARG A 14 1.98 14.22 -16.66
C ARG A 14 2.08 12.74 -16.27
N GLN A 15 3.06 12.04 -16.83
CA GLN A 15 3.37 10.67 -16.48
C GLN A 15 3.66 10.58 -14.97
N GLU A 16 2.84 9.80 -14.24
CA GLU A 16 2.99 9.64 -12.80
C GLU A 16 3.92 8.48 -12.43
N LEU A 17 3.95 7.45 -13.27
CA LEU A 17 4.68 6.22 -13.01
C LEU A 17 5.26 5.64 -14.31
N SER A 18 6.52 5.26 -14.30
CA SER A 18 7.21 4.51 -15.36
C SER A 18 7.86 3.28 -14.78
N ILE A 19 7.78 2.19 -15.51
CA ILE A 19 8.45 0.92 -15.17
C ILE A 19 9.29 0.51 -16.37
N GLU A 20 10.57 0.23 -16.12
CA GLU A 20 11.53 -0.27 -17.11
C GLU A 20 12.07 -1.60 -16.60
N THR A 21 11.98 -2.65 -17.42
CA THR A 21 12.54 -3.96 -17.10
C THR A 21 13.92 -4.11 -17.68
N ASP A 22 14.73 -4.96 -17.08
CA ASP A 22 15.98 -5.42 -17.67
C ASP A 22 15.71 -6.18 -18.99
N ASN A 23 16.76 -6.39 -19.74
CA ASN A 23 16.68 -7.15 -20.99
C ASN A 23 16.16 -8.56 -20.71
N ILE A 24 15.13 -8.94 -21.49
CA ILE A 24 14.60 -10.30 -21.49
C ILE A 24 15.47 -11.14 -22.40
N GLU A 25 15.84 -12.34 -21.98
CA GLU A 25 16.55 -13.31 -22.81
C GLU A 25 15.73 -13.61 -24.06
N SER A 26 16.29 -13.31 -25.23
CA SER A 26 15.61 -13.45 -26.51
C SER A 26 16.58 -13.56 -27.67
N ASP A 27 16.16 -14.25 -28.72
CA ASP A 27 16.87 -14.27 -30.02
C ASP A 27 16.46 -13.01 -30.80
N LEU A 28 17.34 -12.02 -30.83
CA LEU A 28 17.11 -10.77 -31.53
C LEU A 28 17.63 -10.83 -32.97
N TYR A 29 16.72 -10.84 -33.95
CA TYR A 29 17.08 -10.86 -35.37
C TYR A 29 17.26 -9.46 -35.94
N GLU A 30 16.41 -8.52 -35.54
CA GLU A 30 16.40 -7.13 -35.98
C GLU A 30 16.07 -6.20 -34.83
N LYS A 31 16.80 -5.08 -34.73
CA LYS A 31 16.59 -4.06 -33.71
C LYS A 31 15.46 -3.13 -34.14
N GLY A 32 14.54 -2.85 -33.24
CA GLY A 32 13.46 -1.90 -33.44
C GLY A 32 12.78 -1.51 -32.14
N SER A 33 11.87 -0.55 -32.21
CA SER A 33 11.07 -0.10 -31.07
C SER A 33 9.66 0.29 -31.54
N VAL A 34 8.67 0.00 -30.71
CA VAL A 34 7.26 0.33 -30.95
C VAL A 34 6.56 0.57 -29.62
N ALA A 35 5.64 1.52 -29.58
CA ALA A 35 4.75 1.71 -28.47
C ALA A 35 3.42 0.98 -28.73
N ILE A 36 3.00 0.08 -27.84
CA ILE A 36 1.76 -0.70 -27.95
C ILE A 36 0.95 -0.61 -26.67
N ASP A 37 -0.35 -0.94 -26.74
CA ASP A 37 -1.21 -1.03 -25.57
C ASP A 37 -0.73 -2.14 -24.62
N ALA A 38 -0.26 -1.74 -23.43
CA ALA A 38 0.35 -2.66 -22.48
C ALA A 38 -0.65 -3.69 -21.93
N LYS A 39 -1.94 -3.31 -21.75
CA LYS A 39 -2.96 -4.21 -21.23
C LYS A 39 -3.28 -5.29 -22.26
N MET A 40 -3.53 -4.88 -23.50
CA MET A 40 -3.82 -5.81 -24.59
C MET A 40 -2.65 -6.76 -24.85
N PHE A 41 -1.41 -6.24 -24.85
CA PHE A 41 -0.21 -7.06 -24.97
C PHE A 41 -0.09 -8.09 -23.84
N ALA A 42 -0.25 -7.65 -22.59
CA ALA A 42 -0.17 -8.54 -21.43
C ALA A 42 -1.27 -9.61 -21.44
N ASP A 43 -2.51 -9.27 -21.83
CA ASP A 43 -3.62 -10.20 -21.91
C ASP A 43 -3.37 -11.26 -23.02
N ILE A 44 -2.80 -10.86 -24.16
CA ILE A 44 -2.39 -11.78 -25.22
C ILE A 44 -1.30 -12.72 -24.72
N ILE A 45 -0.19 -12.20 -24.17
CA ILE A 45 0.95 -13.02 -23.72
C ILE A 45 0.49 -14.05 -22.67
N LYS A 46 -0.39 -13.66 -21.72
CA LYS A 46 -0.95 -14.60 -20.72
C LYS A 46 -1.82 -15.70 -21.31
N ALA A 47 -2.45 -15.44 -22.46
CA ALA A 47 -3.36 -16.38 -23.12
C ALA A 47 -2.64 -17.32 -24.11
N LEU A 48 -1.36 -17.09 -24.41
CA LEU A 48 -0.61 -17.90 -25.38
C LEU A 48 -0.36 -19.32 -24.89
N PRO A 49 -0.48 -20.33 -25.79
CA PRO A 49 -0.42 -21.74 -25.41
C PRO A 49 1.00 -22.28 -25.26
N THR A 50 2.04 -21.56 -25.68
CA THR A 50 3.44 -22.00 -25.68
C THR A 50 4.35 -20.95 -25.09
N GLU A 51 5.52 -21.38 -24.57
CA GLU A 51 6.53 -20.49 -23.99
C GLU A 51 7.28 -19.67 -25.04
N MET A 52 7.35 -20.15 -26.31
CA MET A 52 8.05 -19.45 -27.38
C MET A 52 7.10 -18.47 -28.08
N VAL A 53 7.46 -17.20 -28.07
CA VAL A 53 6.72 -16.11 -28.70
C VAL A 53 7.62 -15.37 -29.67
N THR A 54 7.14 -15.20 -30.91
CA THR A 54 7.82 -14.39 -31.92
C THR A 54 7.08 -13.06 -32.07
N LEU A 55 7.82 -11.97 -31.97
CA LEU A 55 7.33 -10.60 -32.15
C LEU A 55 7.96 -10.02 -33.41
N THR A 56 7.14 -9.49 -34.33
CA THR A 56 7.63 -8.72 -35.47
C THR A 56 6.84 -7.43 -35.60
N VAL A 57 7.50 -6.36 -36.02
CA VAL A 57 6.88 -5.05 -36.19
C VAL A 57 7.13 -4.58 -37.61
N ASP A 58 6.08 -4.17 -38.31
CA ASP A 58 6.19 -3.66 -39.69
C ASP A 58 6.47 -2.13 -39.71
N GLU A 59 6.68 -1.60 -40.94
CA GLU A 59 6.94 -0.17 -41.16
C GLU A 59 5.78 0.75 -40.75
N LYS A 60 4.59 0.19 -40.53
CA LYS A 60 3.39 0.92 -40.08
C LYS A 60 3.19 0.84 -38.55
N ASN A 61 4.20 0.35 -37.81
CA ASN A 61 4.15 0.09 -36.37
C ASN A 61 3.11 -0.96 -35.97
N VAL A 62 2.71 -1.86 -36.85
CA VAL A 62 1.82 -2.97 -36.50
C VAL A 62 2.66 -4.11 -35.93
N CYS A 63 2.36 -4.51 -34.70
CA CYS A 63 3.02 -5.59 -34.00
C CYS A 63 2.28 -6.90 -34.25
N HIS A 64 2.98 -7.87 -34.82
CA HIS A 64 2.51 -9.24 -35.05
C HIS A 64 3.12 -10.15 -33.99
N ILE A 65 2.27 -10.88 -33.29
CA ILE A 65 2.63 -11.79 -32.19
C ILE A 65 2.25 -13.20 -32.62
N LYS A 66 3.22 -14.09 -32.64
CA LYS A 66 3.00 -15.49 -33.04
C LYS A 66 3.51 -16.46 -31.98
N SER A 67 2.67 -17.45 -31.64
CA SER A 67 3.05 -18.55 -30.75
C SER A 67 2.32 -19.82 -31.19
N GLY A 68 3.08 -20.79 -31.69
CA GLY A 68 2.53 -22.02 -32.29
C GLY A 68 1.59 -21.74 -33.47
N LYS A 69 0.29 -22.04 -33.29
CA LYS A 69 -0.76 -21.76 -34.30
C LYS A 69 -1.53 -20.48 -34.01
N SER A 70 -1.23 -19.79 -32.94
CA SER A 70 -1.91 -18.56 -32.55
C SER A 70 -1.19 -17.36 -33.14
N GLU A 71 -1.95 -16.47 -33.79
CA GLU A 71 -1.43 -15.24 -34.38
C GLU A 71 -2.32 -14.07 -33.91
N PHE A 72 -1.68 -13.00 -33.45
CA PHE A 72 -2.34 -11.77 -33.04
C PHE A 72 -1.68 -10.58 -33.74
N THR A 73 -2.45 -9.54 -33.92
CA THR A 73 -1.99 -8.29 -34.52
C THR A 73 -2.45 -7.11 -33.66
N ILE A 74 -1.53 -6.27 -33.21
CA ILE A 74 -1.80 -5.07 -32.42
C ILE A 74 -1.30 -3.87 -33.20
N ASN A 75 -2.16 -2.86 -33.35
CA ASN A 75 -1.74 -1.57 -33.89
C ASN A 75 -0.91 -0.83 -32.83
N GLY A 76 0.31 -0.50 -33.19
CA GLY A 76 1.20 0.29 -32.37
C GLY A 76 1.29 1.74 -32.84
N GLN A 77 2.13 2.49 -32.15
CA GLN A 77 2.51 3.87 -32.46
C GLN A 77 4.03 3.97 -32.55
N PRO A 78 4.58 4.98 -33.24
CA PRO A 78 6.01 5.25 -33.23
C PRO A 78 6.54 5.36 -31.80
N ALA A 79 7.70 4.75 -31.55
CA ALA A 79 8.30 4.73 -30.20
C ALA A 79 8.62 6.13 -29.66
N GLU A 80 8.83 7.12 -30.55
CA GLU A 80 9.05 8.53 -30.20
C GLU A 80 7.84 9.19 -29.51
N GLN A 81 6.67 8.59 -29.65
CA GLN A 81 5.46 9.04 -28.96
C GLN A 81 5.34 8.47 -27.54
N PHE A 82 6.20 7.52 -27.20
CA PHE A 82 6.26 7.02 -25.83
C PHE A 82 6.85 8.12 -24.92
N PRO A 83 6.21 8.41 -23.75
CA PRO A 83 6.69 9.43 -22.84
C PRO A 83 8.13 9.17 -22.36
N GLU A 84 8.93 10.21 -22.33
CA GLU A 84 10.30 10.09 -21.78
C GLU A 84 10.26 9.78 -20.28
N VAL A 85 11.05 8.81 -19.87
CA VAL A 85 11.21 8.45 -18.46
C VAL A 85 12.06 9.55 -17.79
N PRO A 86 11.58 10.18 -16.69
CA PRO A 86 12.35 11.20 -16.00
C PRO A 86 13.71 10.67 -15.52
N VAL A 87 14.75 11.46 -15.71
CA VAL A 87 16.09 11.12 -15.23
C VAL A 87 16.23 11.53 -13.76
N VAL A 88 16.41 10.55 -12.88
CA VAL A 88 16.72 10.77 -11.46
C VAL A 88 18.23 10.66 -11.25
N ASN A 89 18.79 11.64 -10.54
CA ASN A 89 20.24 11.64 -10.24
C ASN A 89 20.53 10.53 -9.20
N LYS A 90 21.48 9.65 -9.53
CA LYS A 90 21.87 8.50 -8.69
C LYS A 90 23.02 8.81 -7.72
N ARG A 91 23.18 10.05 -7.27
CA ARG A 91 24.28 10.43 -6.36
C ARG A 91 24.02 10.01 -4.92
N GLU A 92 22.80 10.19 -4.45
CA GLU A 92 22.37 9.80 -3.10
C GLU A 92 21.42 8.62 -3.22
N ASN A 93 21.64 7.61 -2.42
CA ASN A 93 20.80 6.41 -2.45
C ASN A 93 20.57 5.87 -1.05
N ILE A 94 19.48 5.12 -0.91
CA ILE A 94 19.11 4.40 0.28
C ILE A 94 18.94 2.93 -0.13
N VAL A 95 19.65 2.04 0.54
CA VAL A 95 19.58 0.60 0.25
C VAL A 95 18.83 -0.11 1.38
N LEU A 96 17.78 -0.83 1.02
CA LEU A 96 16.93 -1.59 1.95
C LEU A 96 16.75 -3.01 1.43
N LYS A 97 16.37 -3.94 2.31
CA LYS A 97 15.87 -5.24 1.88
C LYS A 97 14.53 -5.06 1.17
N SER A 98 14.34 -5.77 0.06
CA SER A 98 13.06 -5.77 -0.69
C SER A 98 11.90 -6.18 0.19
N ALA A 99 12.07 -7.22 1.01
CA ALA A 99 11.07 -7.70 1.95
C ALA A 99 10.66 -6.63 2.98
N ASP A 100 11.61 -5.84 3.50
CA ASP A 100 11.31 -4.79 4.48
C ASP A 100 10.44 -3.71 3.86
N ILE A 101 10.79 -3.19 2.66
CA ILE A 101 9.98 -2.18 1.97
C ILE A 101 8.57 -2.73 1.69
N LYS A 102 8.48 -3.98 1.20
CA LYS A 102 7.20 -4.63 0.92
C LYS A 102 6.31 -4.73 2.16
N ASN A 103 6.90 -5.13 3.29
CA ASN A 103 6.19 -5.23 4.55
C ASN A 103 5.77 -3.86 5.09
N MET A 104 6.64 -2.85 5.00
CA MET A 104 6.33 -1.48 5.37
C MET A 104 5.10 -0.97 4.61
N ILE A 105 5.10 -1.10 3.28
CA ILE A 105 3.97 -0.72 2.42
C ILE A 105 2.72 -1.51 2.79
N LYS A 106 2.78 -2.84 2.86
CA LYS A 106 1.64 -3.71 3.16
C LYS A 106 0.95 -3.33 4.47
N GLN A 107 1.75 -2.94 5.47
CA GLN A 107 1.25 -2.66 6.82
C GLN A 107 0.78 -1.21 7.04
N THR A 108 0.88 -0.34 6.03
CA THR A 108 0.50 1.07 6.16
C THR A 108 -0.43 1.57 5.06
N ILE A 109 -0.27 1.11 3.82
CA ILE A 109 -0.93 1.66 2.63
C ILE A 109 -2.46 1.65 2.67
N PHE A 110 -3.08 0.76 3.43
CA PHE A 110 -4.54 0.70 3.57
C PHE A 110 -5.14 1.93 4.23
N SER A 111 -4.32 2.77 4.86
CA SER A 111 -4.72 4.03 5.49
C SER A 111 -4.53 5.27 4.62
N VAL A 112 -4.16 5.15 3.34
CA VAL A 112 -4.13 6.29 2.43
C VAL A 112 -5.53 6.77 2.08
N ALA A 113 -5.70 8.07 1.84
CA ALA A 113 -6.96 8.62 1.39
C ALA A 113 -7.28 8.17 -0.06
N THR A 114 -8.55 7.89 -0.29
CA THR A 114 -9.08 7.60 -1.64
C THR A 114 -9.70 8.84 -2.28
N ASP A 115 -9.97 9.87 -1.50
CA ASP A 115 -10.51 11.15 -1.95
C ASP A 115 -9.36 12.09 -2.37
N GLU A 116 -9.42 12.60 -3.58
CA GLU A 116 -8.44 13.51 -4.17
C GLU A 116 -8.58 14.97 -3.67
N SER A 117 -9.50 15.27 -2.76
CA SER A 117 -9.65 16.61 -2.17
C SER A 117 -8.40 17.08 -1.42
N LYS A 118 -7.62 16.14 -0.90
CA LYS A 118 -6.31 16.35 -0.29
C LYS A 118 -5.29 15.43 -0.95
N PRO A 119 -4.73 15.80 -2.11
CA PRO A 119 -3.87 14.93 -2.89
C PRO A 119 -2.68 14.37 -2.13
N ILE A 120 -2.09 15.13 -1.21
CA ILE A 120 -0.95 14.70 -0.39
C ILE A 120 -1.26 13.44 0.46
N LEU A 121 -2.52 13.24 0.86
CA LEU A 121 -2.94 12.09 1.65
C LEU A 121 -3.26 10.85 0.79
N THR A 122 -3.25 10.97 -0.55
CA THR A 122 -3.39 9.82 -1.46
C THR A 122 -2.09 9.04 -1.63
N GLY A 123 -1.02 9.50 -1.01
CA GLY A 123 0.27 8.84 -0.93
C GLY A 123 0.65 8.51 0.51
N GLU A 124 1.80 7.89 0.63
CA GLU A 124 2.39 7.48 1.89
C GLU A 124 3.69 8.26 2.11
N LEU A 125 3.88 8.80 3.30
CA LEU A 125 5.12 9.45 3.71
C LEU A 125 6.18 8.38 3.96
N PHE A 126 7.29 8.48 3.23
CA PHE A 126 8.54 7.81 3.51
C PHE A 126 9.49 8.81 4.17
N LYS A 127 9.80 8.61 5.45
CA LYS A 127 10.72 9.44 6.21
C LYS A 127 11.91 8.61 6.66
N PHE A 128 13.09 9.07 6.33
CA PHE A 128 14.36 8.47 6.71
C PHE A 128 15.10 9.41 7.64
N ASP A 129 15.39 8.96 8.85
CA ASP A 129 16.11 9.70 9.87
C ASP A 129 16.78 8.76 10.86
N GLU A 130 17.93 9.16 11.40
CA GLU A 130 18.63 8.45 12.48
C GLU A 130 18.75 6.92 12.27
N ASN A 131 19.09 6.49 11.06
CA ASN A 131 19.14 5.08 10.67
C ASN A 131 17.80 4.33 10.77
N CYS A 132 16.69 5.04 10.67
CA CYS A 132 15.34 4.49 10.66
C CYS A 132 14.61 4.89 9.37
N PHE A 133 13.87 3.94 8.82
CA PHE A 133 12.86 4.18 7.79
C PHE A 133 11.48 4.14 8.44
N ASN A 134 10.74 5.23 8.30
CA ASN A 134 9.37 5.38 8.76
C ASN A 134 8.43 5.47 7.57
N ALA A 135 7.35 4.67 7.57
CA ALA A 135 6.27 4.73 6.59
C ALA A 135 4.98 5.17 7.29
N VAL A 136 4.28 6.16 6.73
CA VAL A 136 3.09 6.74 7.34
C VAL A 136 2.00 6.99 6.32
N ALA A 137 0.79 6.50 6.59
CA ALA A 137 -0.40 6.74 5.78
C ALA A 137 -1.55 7.29 6.63
N ILE A 138 -2.31 8.25 6.07
CA ILE A 138 -3.40 8.97 6.77
C ILE A 138 -4.54 9.23 5.79
N ASP A 139 -5.80 8.94 6.20
CA ASP A 139 -7.01 9.27 5.43
C ASP A 139 -7.93 10.31 6.12
N GLY A 140 -7.52 10.83 7.27
CA GLY A 140 -8.30 11.75 8.09
C GLY A 140 -9.20 11.06 9.13
N PHE A 141 -9.33 9.73 9.09
CA PHE A 141 -10.06 8.92 10.07
C PHE A 141 -9.17 7.90 10.78
N ARG A 142 -8.04 7.57 10.18
CA ARG A 142 -7.06 6.61 10.70
C ARG A 142 -5.65 7.02 10.27
N VAL A 143 -4.69 6.54 11.05
CA VAL A 143 -3.25 6.70 10.79
C VAL A 143 -2.59 5.34 10.95
N SER A 144 -1.76 4.97 9.99
CA SER A 144 -0.85 3.84 10.10
C SER A 144 0.57 4.35 10.11
N TRP A 145 1.34 3.96 11.10
CA TRP A 145 2.77 4.24 11.21
C TRP A 145 3.51 2.95 11.49
N ARG A 146 4.59 2.77 10.75
CA ARG A 146 5.55 1.68 10.96
C ARG A 146 6.97 2.19 10.78
N LYS A 147 7.92 1.62 11.53
CA LYS A 147 9.35 1.88 11.34
C LYS A 147 10.14 0.59 11.18
N THR A 148 11.29 0.68 10.54
CA THR A 148 12.32 -0.35 10.50
C THR A 148 13.70 0.30 10.49
N VAL A 149 14.72 -0.45 10.90
CA VAL A 149 16.11 0.03 10.87
C VAL A 149 16.62 0.02 9.42
N CYS A 150 17.36 1.05 9.04
CA CYS A 150 18.05 1.12 7.74
C CYS A 150 19.45 1.73 7.91
N GLU A 151 20.32 1.44 6.93
CA GLU A 151 21.69 2.01 6.91
C GLU A 151 21.68 3.35 6.15
N TYR A 152 21.09 4.39 6.73
CA TYR A 152 21.05 5.73 6.16
C TYR A 152 21.18 6.78 7.28
N ASP A 153 22.32 7.48 7.30
CA ASP A 153 22.69 8.48 8.34
C ASP A 153 22.26 9.92 7.95
N GLY A 154 21.35 10.04 7.00
CA GLY A 154 20.81 11.32 6.54
C GLY A 154 19.41 11.58 7.06
N TYR A 155 18.88 12.74 6.67
CA TYR A 155 17.47 13.07 6.80
C TYR A 155 16.87 13.33 5.42
N THR A 156 15.79 12.63 5.11
CA THR A 156 14.97 12.94 3.95
C THR A 156 13.55 12.45 4.17
N GLU A 157 12.59 13.18 3.60
CA GLU A 157 11.20 12.78 3.58
C GLU A 157 10.58 13.04 2.21
N MET A 158 9.67 12.16 1.82
CA MET A 158 9.00 12.24 0.53
C MET A 158 7.64 11.54 0.59
N VAL A 159 6.66 12.05 -0.15
CA VAL A 159 5.35 11.41 -0.24
C VAL A 159 5.21 10.70 -1.57
N VAL A 160 5.14 9.36 -1.50
CA VAL A 160 5.06 8.49 -2.66
C VAL A 160 3.61 8.14 -2.95
N PRO A 161 3.12 8.32 -4.18
CA PRO A 161 1.74 7.98 -4.53
C PRO A 161 1.39 6.52 -4.23
N SER A 162 0.23 6.27 -3.64
CA SER A 162 -0.22 4.91 -3.31
C SER A 162 -0.32 3.99 -4.53
N LYS A 163 -0.61 4.53 -5.71
CA LYS A 163 -0.60 3.76 -6.98
C LYS A 163 0.79 3.20 -7.26
N THR A 164 1.84 4.01 -7.08
CA THR A 164 3.24 3.58 -7.24
C THR A 164 3.60 2.50 -6.23
N LEU A 165 3.26 2.71 -4.96
CA LEU A 165 3.58 1.76 -3.89
C LEU A 165 2.86 0.42 -4.07
N ASN A 166 1.62 0.42 -4.56
CA ASN A 166 0.91 -0.82 -4.87
C ASN A 166 1.58 -1.61 -6.00
N GLU A 167 2.07 -0.95 -7.06
CA GLU A 167 2.82 -1.65 -8.13
C GLU A 167 4.20 -2.08 -7.62
N LEU A 168 4.89 -1.24 -6.86
CA LEU A 168 6.18 -1.59 -6.24
C LEU A 168 6.05 -2.84 -5.34
N ALA A 169 5.03 -2.88 -4.46
CA ALA A 169 4.82 -4.01 -3.56
C ALA A 169 4.57 -5.34 -4.28
N ARG A 170 4.02 -5.31 -5.51
CA ARG A 170 3.83 -6.51 -6.34
C ARG A 170 5.13 -7.03 -6.96
N LEU A 171 6.08 -6.14 -7.19
CA LEU A 171 7.35 -6.45 -7.84
C LEU A 171 8.45 -6.76 -6.84
N LEU A 172 8.34 -6.29 -5.60
CA LEU A 172 9.28 -6.59 -4.52
C LEU A 172 9.22 -8.06 -4.12
N SER A 173 10.39 -8.65 -3.93
CA SER A 173 10.56 -10.03 -3.48
C SER A 173 10.36 -10.15 -1.97
N ASP A 174 9.95 -11.33 -1.52
CA ASP A 174 9.94 -11.72 -0.11
C ASP A 174 11.27 -12.33 0.34
N ASP A 175 12.27 -12.44 -0.57
CA ASP A 175 13.61 -12.95 -0.23
C ASP A 175 14.37 -11.87 0.57
N GLU A 176 14.76 -12.22 1.79
CA GLU A 176 15.50 -11.33 2.69
C GLU A 176 16.91 -10.93 2.17
N ASN A 177 17.45 -11.66 1.19
CA ASN A 177 18.75 -11.37 0.60
C ASN A 177 18.65 -10.37 -0.57
N GLU A 178 17.47 -10.18 -1.13
CA GLU A 178 17.27 -9.22 -2.21
C GLU A 178 17.16 -7.80 -1.68
N LYS A 179 17.90 -6.89 -2.32
CA LYS A 179 17.94 -5.47 -1.96
C LYS A 179 17.25 -4.65 -3.03
N ALA A 180 16.64 -3.58 -2.59
CA ALA A 180 16.14 -2.50 -3.42
C ALA A 180 16.96 -1.24 -3.11
N THR A 181 17.28 -0.46 -4.15
CA THR A 181 17.97 0.82 -4.02
C THR A 181 17.01 1.93 -4.39
N ILE A 182 16.88 2.91 -3.51
CA ILE A 182 16.02 4.08 -3.68
C ILE A 182 16.91 5.28 -4.02
N TYR A 183 16.64 5.94 -5.14
CA TYR A 183 17.19 7.23 -5.49
C TYR A 183 16.05 8.26 -5.51
N TYR A 184 16.36 9.50 -5.17
CA TYR A 184 15.33 10.52 -5.09
C TYR A 184 15.83 11.90 -5.51
N SER A 185 14.89 12.75 -5.82
CA SER A 185 15.06 14.16 -6.08
C SER A 185 13.89 14.93 -5.43
N SER A 186 13.83 16.24 -5.57
CA SER A 186 12.70 17.02 -5.08
C SER A 186 11.35 16.66 -5.69
N SER A 187 11.31 16.00 -6.85
CA SER A 187 10.06 15.75 -7.60
C SER A 187 9.85 14.29 -8.00
N TYR A 188 10.88 13.46 -7.92
CA TYR A 188 10.83 12.08 -8.37
C TYR A 188 11.53 11.13 -7.42
N ILE A 189 11.03 9.90 -7.34
CA ILE A 189 11.64 8.76 -6.69
C ILE A 189 11.88 7.68 -7.73
N LEU A 190 13.00 6.98 -7.61
CA LEU A 190 13.37 5.85 -8.44
C LEU A 190 13.71 4.65 -7.54
N PHE A 191 13.09 3.52 -7.82
CA PHE A 191 13.40 2.25 -7.17
C PHE A 191 14.12 1.35 -8.18
N GLU A 192 15.34 0.94 -7.87
CA GLU A 192 16.03 -0.16 -8.54
C GLU A 192 15.81 -1.44 -7.75
N ILE A 193 15.15 -2.39 -8.36
CA ILE A 193 14.90 -3.72 -7.82
C ILE A 193 15.39 -4.74 -8.82
N LYS A 194 15.51 -6.00 -8.44
CA LYS A 194 16.02 -7.05 -9.34
C LYS A 194 15.18 -7.13 -10.61
N GLY A 195 15.84 -6.92 -11.74
CA GLY A 195 15.25 -7.00 -13.08
C GLY A 195 14.34 -5.83 -13.47
N CYS A 196 14.24 -4.76 -12.65
CA CYS A 196 13.31 -3.69 -12.92
C CYS A 196 13.69 -2.36 -12.27
N THR A 197 13.39 -1.26 -12.95
CA THR A 197 13.49 0.11 -12.45
C THR A 197 12.12 0.77 -12.51
N ILE A 198 11.72 1.38 -11.40
CA ILE A 198 10.44 2.08 -11.24
C ILE A 198 10.73 3.55 -10.97
N VAL A 199 10.21 4.45 -11.79
CA VAL A 199 10.31 5.90 -11.59
C VAL A 199 8.91 6.45 -11.35
N SER A 200 8.74 7.21 -10.28
CA SER A 200 7.48 7.86 -9.94
C SER A 200 7.67 9.33 -9.60
N ARG A 201 6.67 10.12 -9.95
CA ARG A 201 6.57 11.48 -9.44
C ARG A 201 6.12 11.45 -7.99
N LEU A 202 6.75 12.28 -7.15
CA LEU A 202 6.36 12.50 -5.77
C LEU A 202 5.12 13.42 -5.70
N LEU A 203 4.35 13.30 -4.64
CA LEU A 203 3.27 14.24 -4.33
C LEU A 203 3.86 15.50 -3.70
N ASP A 204 3.49 16.64 -4.23
CA ASP A 204 3.92 17.94 -3.73
C ASP A 204 3.06 18.37 -2.53
N GLY A 205 3.68 18.92 -1.49
CA GLY A 205 3.00 19.47 -0.33
C GLY A 205 3.62 19.02 0.99
N GLU A 206 3.17 19.64 2.08
CA GLU A 206 3.59 19.29 3.44
C GLU A 206 2.69 18.18 3.98
N PHE A 207 3.30 17.09 4.46
CA PHE A 207 2.57 16.01 5.10
C PHE A 207 2.21 16.41 6.54
N LEU A 208 1.11 15.86 7.06
CA LEU A 208 0.66 16.16 8.42
C LEU A 208 1.68 15.69 9.46
N ASN A 209 1.87 16.49 10.50
CA ASN A 209 2.68 16.07 11.66
C ASN A 209 1.94 14.96 12.41
N TYR A 210 2.30 13.73 12.12
CA TYR A 210 1.67 12.52 12.65
C TYR A 210 2.15 12.15 14.05
N GLU A 211 3.34 12.56 14.45
CA GLU A 211 3.96 12.19 15.73
C GLU A 211 3.11 12.67 16.90
N ASN A 212 2.55 13.88 16.81
CA ASN A 212 1.66 14.45 17.82
C ASN A 212 0.30 13.78 17.93
N LEU A 213 -0.07 12.91 17.00
CA LEU A 213 -1.37 12.20 17.01
C LEU A 213 -1.34 10.99 17.95
N PHE A 214 -0.17 10.42 18.22
CA PHE A 214 0.00 9.25 19.09
C PHE A 214 0.23 9.66 20.55
N VAL A 215 -0.86 9.83 21.29
CA VAL A 215 -0.80 10.17 22.73
C VAL A 215 -0.41 8.94 23.54
N GLU A 216 0.68 9.02 24.31
CA GLU A 216 1.27 7.87 25.02
C GLU A 216 0.51 7.43 26.29
N ASN A 217 -0.28 8.30 26.92
CA ASN A 217 -1.00 7.98 28.14
C ASN A 217 -2.44 7.56 27.86
N SER A 218 -2.66 6.25 27.81
CA SER A 218 -3.99 5.65 27.66
C SER A 218 -4.37 4.92 28.95
N PRO A 219 -5.37 5.43 29.72
CA PRO A 219 -5.77 4.84 31.01
C PRO A 219 -6.54 3.52 30.85
N VAL A 220 -6.99 3.18 29.64
CA VAL A 220 -7.70 1.94 29.36
C VAL A 220 -6.94 1.16 28.29
N LYS A 221 -6.50 -0.05 28.63
CA LYS A 221 -5.78 -0.95 27.75
C LYS A 221 -6.48 -2.30 27.67
N LEU A 222 -6.84 -2.68 26.48
CA LEU A 222 -7.44 -3.98 26.16
C LEU A 222 -6.42 -4.81 25.41
N THR A 223 -6.11 -6.02 25.90
CA THR A 223 -5.28 -6.99 25.19
C THR A 223 -6.13 -8.18 24.79
N ALA A 224 -6.07 -8.57 23.51
CA ALA A 224 -6.84 -9.69 22.94
C ALA A 224 -5.97 -10.53 22.00
N ASN A 225 -6.38 -11.78 21.76
CA ASN A 225 -5.80 -12.59 20.71
C ASN A 225 -6.18 -11.98 19.34
N THR A 226 -5.18 -11.73 18.50
CA THR A 226 -5.34 -11.01 17.22
C THR A 226 -6.30 -11.73 16.26
N HIS A 227 -6.18 -13.06 16.15
CA HIS A 227 -7.00 -13.85 15.24
C HIS A 227 -8.46 -13.96 15.71
N GLU A 228 -8.69 -14.16 17.02
CA GLU A 228 -10.04 -14.20 17.57
C GLU A 228 -10.75 -12.88 17.41
N LEU A 229 -10.02 -11.78 17.68
CA LEU A 229 -10.53 -10.40 17.53
C LEU A 229 -10.86 -10.11 16.06
N LEU A 230 -9.95 -10.42 15.12
CA LEU A 230 -10.20 -10.27 13.68
C LEU A 230 -11.43 -11.02 13.24
N SER A 231 -11.53 -12.30 13.60
CA SER A 231 -12.66 -13.17 13.22
C SER A 231 -13.99 -12.65 13.75
N ALA A 232 -14.02 -12.11 14.97
CA ALA A 232 -15.22 -11.51 15.55
C ALA A 232 -15.63 -10.21 14.81
N PHE A 233 -14.68 -9.34 14.47
CA PHE A 233 -14.96 -8.16 13.66
C PHE A 233 -15.44 -8.52 12.24
N GLU A 234 -14.86 -9.52 11.61
CA GLU A 234 -15.29 -9.99 10.28
C GLU A 234 -16.73 -10.51 10.34
N ARG A 235 -17.08 -11.33 11.33
CA ARG A 235 -18.46 -11.80 11.52
C ARG A 235 -19.41 -10.63 11.80
N ALA A 236 -18.98 -9.63 12.58
CA ALA A 236 -19.79 -8.44 12.87
C ALA A 236 -20.14 -7.62 11.61
N THR A 237 -19.38 -7.78 10.51
CA THR A 237 -19.65 -7.08 9.25
C THR A 237 -20.54 -7.82 8.28
N ILE A 238 -20.86 -9.11 8.50
CA ILE A 238 -21.65 -9.93 7.57
C ILE A 238 -23.06 -9.36 7.31
N VAL A 239 -23.68 -8.75 8.31
CA VAL A 239 -25.01 -8.13 8.18
C VAL A 239 -24.98 -6.74 7.54
N SER A 240 -23.80 -6.25 7.16
CA SER A 240 -23.62 -4.92 6.55
C SER A 240 -23.69 -5.00 5.04
N GLU A 241 -24.03 -3.89 4.39
CA GLU A 241 -23.91 -3.76 2.95
C GLU A 241 -22.47 -3.54 2.54
N ASP A 242 -22.05 -4.16 1.42
CA ASP A 242 -20.76 -3.89 0.81
C ASP A 242 -20.60 -2.39 0.54
N ASN A 243 -19.42 -1.85 0.85
CA ASN A 243 -19.03 -0.44 0.68
C ASN A 243 -19.68 0.61 1.61
N LYS A 244 -20.52 0.24 2.59
CA LYS A 244 -20.99 1.19 3.61
C LYS A 244 -20.10 1.17 4.85
N LYS A 245 -20.03 2.33 5.55
CA LYS A 245 -19.45 2.39 6.90
C LYS A 245 -20.25 1.47 7.79
N THR A 246 -19.56 0.52 8.46
CA THR A 246 -20.18 -0.42 9.39
C THR A 246 -19.85 0.00 10.81
N PRO A 247 -20.72 0.77 11.48
CA PRO A 247 -20.54 1.10 12.88
C PRO A 247 -20.66 -0.16 13.74
N VAL A 248 -19.66 -0.41 14.56
CA VAL A 248 -19.67 -1.45 15.60
C VAL A 248 -19.55 -0.79 16.96
N ILE A 249 -20.41 -1.18 17.88
CA ILE A 249 -20.37 -0.76 19.27
C ILE A 249 -19.54 -1.77 20.03
N LEU A 250 -18.45 -1.29 20.63
CA LEU A 250 -17.57 -2.05 21.52
C LEU A 250 -17.98 -1.76 22.96
N THR A 251 -18.40 -2.78 23.70
CA THR A 251 -18.60 -2.71 25.14
C THR A 251 -17.48 -3.49 25.80
N ILE A 252 -16.54 -2.76 26.38
CA ILE A 252 -15.33 -3.30 27.03
C ILE A 252 -15.63 -3.45 28.51
N LYS A 253 -15.55 -4.67 29.02
CA LYS A 253 -15.71 -5.02 30.43
C LYS A 253 -14.54 -5.89 30.89
N GLU A 254 -14.45 -6.08 32.19
CA GLU A 254 -13.49 -7.02 32.75
C GLU A 254 -13.62 -8.40 32.06
N ASN A 255 -12.53 -8.89 31.49
CA ASN A 255 -12.41 -10.17 30.80
C ASN A 255 -13.29 -10.37 29.54
N ASN A 256 -14.05 -9.38 29.08
CA ASN A 256 -14.91 -9.53 27.91
C ASN A 256 -15.03 -8.27 27.06
N LEU A 257 -14.85 -8.41 25.75
CA LEU A 257 -15.19 -7.42 24.74
C LEU A 257 -16.43 -7.87 24.01
N ASN A 258 -17.54 -7.16 24.17
CA ASN A 258 -18.72 -7.37 23.37
C ASN A 258 -18.69 -6.46 22.14
N ILE A 259 -18.82 -7.05 20.93
CA ILE A 259 -18.85 -6.39 19.62
C ILE A 259 -20.27 -6.51 19.08
N ARG A 260 -20.97 -5.38 18.96
CA ARG A 260 -22.35 -5.35 18.49
C ARG A 260 -22.52 -4.52 17.23
N THR A 261 -23.21 -5.09 16.23
CA THR A 261 -23.61 -4.41 14.99
C THR A 261 -25.12 -4.54 14.82
N THR A 262 -25.78 -3.46 14.48
CA THR A 262 -27.22 -3.44 14.13
C THR A 262 -27.38 -2.74 12.79
N THR A 263 -28.04 -3.42 11.86
CA THR A 263 -28.36 -2.92 10.51
C THR A 263 -29.83 -3.26 10.18
N ASP A 264 -30.33 -2.75 9.08
CA ASP A 264 -31.67 -3.13 8.58
C ASP A 264 -31.76 -4.62 8.20
N ARG A 265 -30.61 -5.29 7.99
CA ARG A 265 -30.53 -6.71 7.63
C ARG A 265 -30.46 -7.64 8.83
N GLY A 266 -30.11 -7.13 10.02
CA GLY A 266 -29.99 -7.96 11.20
C GLY A 266 -29.11 -7.36 12.29
N LEU A 267 -28.93 -8.18 13.33
CA LEU A 267 -28.10 -7.87 14.50
C LEU A 267 -27.04 -8.97 14.66
N VAL A 268 -25.81 -8.54 14.92
CA VAL A 268 -24.72 -9.43 15.34
C VAL A 268 -24.28 -9.03 16.73
N ASN A 269 -24.00 -10.02 17.56
CA ASN A 269 -23.46 -9.85 18.90
C ASN A 269 -22.39 -10.91 19.11
N GLU A 270 -21.13 -10.48 19.27
CA GLU A 270 -19.96 -11.31 19.45
C GLU A 270 -19.30 -10.99 20.78
N ASP A 271 -18.83 -12.00 21.46
CA ASP A 271 -18.05 -11.88 22.68
C ASP A 271 -16.65 -12.42 22.48
N VAL A 272 -15.63 -11.62 22.85
CA VAL A 272 -14.22 -11.95 22.71
C VAL A 272 -13.56 -11.89 24.08
N PRO A 273 -12.87 -12.93 24.52
CA PRO A 273 -12.08 -12.90 25.76
C PRO A 273 -10.95 -11.86 25.67
N ILE A 274 -10.79 -11.04 26.69
CA ILE A 274 -9.78 -10.01 26.75
C ILE A 274 -9.13 -9.95 28.13
N THR A 275 -8.01 -9.26 28.22
CA THR A 275 -7.48 -8.71 29.46
C THR A 275 -7.65 -7.21 29.44
N LEU A 276 -8.32 -6.65 30.45
CA LEU A 276 -8.53 -5.22 30.60
C LEU A 276 -7.66 -4.68 31.75
N ASP A 277 -6.91 -3.62 31.43
CA ASP A 277 -6.22 -2.78 32.41
C ASP A 277 -6.85 -1.37 32.33
N GLY A 278 -7.58 -0.98 33.34
CA GLY A 278 -8.32 0.29 33.40
C GLY A 278 -9.83 0.12 33.56
N GLU A 279 -10.58 1.18 33.25
CA GLU A 279 -12.02 1.23 33.45
C GLU A 279 -12.80 0.64 32.25
N GLU A 280 -14.02 0.19 32.51
CA GLU A 280 -14.96 -0.23 31.48
C GLU A 280 -15.29 0.92 30.53
N LEU A 281 -15.45 0.63 29.25
CA LEU A 281 -15.67 1.64 28.22
C LEU A 281 -16.66 1.17 27.17
N VAL A 282 -17.50 2.09 26.67
CA VAL A 282 -18.35 1.87 25.50
C VAL A 282 -17.95 2.88 24.42
N ILE A 283 -17.58 2.39 23.22
CA ILE A 283 -17.07 3.21 22.13
C ILE A 283 -17.49 2.62 20.78
N THR A 284 -17.63 3.44 19.76
CA THR A 284 -18.09 2.99 18.43
C THR A 284 -17.03 3.29 17.37
N PHE A 285 -16.74 2.30 16.51
CA PHE A 285 -15.81 2.44 15.40
C PHE A 285 -16.41 1.97 14.08
N ASN A 286 -15.76 2.33 12.98
CA ASN A 286 -15.96 1.65 11.71
C ASN A 286 -15.20 0.31 11.75
N ALA A 287 -15.92 -0.80 11.72
CA ALA A 287 -15.34 -2.14 11.79
C ALA A 287 -14.24 -2.37 10.74
N ARG A 288 -14.41 -1.85 9.52
CA ARG A 288 -13.46 -2.04 8.42
C ARG A 288 -12.07 -1.51 8.79
N TYR A 289 -11.99 -0.37 9.48
CA TYR A 289 -10.70 0.20 9.88
C TYR A 289 -9.95 -0.68 10.88
N ILE A 290 -10.67 -1.31 11.80
CA ILE A 290 -10.09 -2.26 12.74
C ILE A 290 -9.68 -3.56 12.03
N ILE A 291 -10.52 -4.07 11.14
CA ILE A 291 -10.24 -5.27 10.33
C ILE A 291 -8.97 -5.08 9.48
N ASP A 292 -8.82 -3.94 8.80
CA ASP A 292 -7.65 -3.65 7.98
C ASP A 292 -6.35 -3.69 8.80
N ILE A 293 -6.38 -3.15 10.03
CA ILE A 293 -5.27 -3.20 10.98
C ILE A 293 -4.97 -4.64 11.40
N LEU A 294 -6.00 -5.36 11.87
CA LEU A 294 -5.81 -6.71 12.41
C LEU A 294 -5.32 -7.70 11.36
N LYS A 295 -5.62 -7.49 10.08
CA LYS A 295 -5.10 -8.31 8.97
C LYS A 295 -3.60 -8.20 8.74
N VAL A 296 -2.97 -7.15 9.21
CA VAL A 296 -1.54 -6.90 9.00
C VAL A 296 -0.70 -6.99 10.28
N VAL A 297 -1.36 -7.15 11.45
CA VAL A 297 -0.68 -7.42 12.71
C VAL A 297 -0.26 -8.89 12.73
N GLU A 298 1.04 -9.12 12.92
CA GLU A 298 1.64 -10.47 12.90
C GLU A 298 1.77 -11.08 14.30
N GLU A 299 1.59 -10.29 15.37
CA GLU A 299 1.66 -10.77 16.75
C GLU A 299 0.40 -11.55 17.12
N GLU A 300 0.57 -12.59 17.95
CA GLU A 300 -0.53 -13.40 18.46
C GLU A 300 -1.51 -12.59 19.30
N TYR A 301 -1.02 -11.59 20.03
CA TYR A 301 -1.81 -10.69 20.85
C TYR A 301 -1.59 -9.24 20.42
N VAL A 302 -2.65 -8.46 20.48
CA VAL A 302 -2.66 -7.04 20.16
C VAL A 302 -3.23 -6.24 21.31
N THR A 303 -2.73 -5.01 21.49
CA THR A 303 -3.23 -4.08 22.50
C THR A 303 -3.98 -2.93 21.85
N MET A 304 -5.19 -2.67 22.28
CA MET A 304 -5.99 -1.51 21.93
C MET A 304 -6.01 -0.54 23.12
N ASN A 305 -5.54 0.67 22.89
CA ASN A 305 -5.36 1.69 23.91
C ASN A 305 -6.39 2.80 23.73
N PHE A 306 -7.09 3.17 24.81
CA PHE A 306 -8.13 4.18 24.82
C PHE A 306 -7.91 5.22 25.91
N ASN A 307 -8.33 6.45 25.66
CA ASN A 307 -8.33 7.50 26.68
C ASN A 307 -9.77 7.77 27.16
N THR A 308 -10.68 8.06 26.23
CA THR A 308 -12.11 8.26 26.49
C THR A 308 -12.93 7.64 25.37
N ASN A 309 -14.25 7.63 25.54
CA ASN A 309 -15.17 7.15 24.48
C ASN A 309 -15.28 8.08 23.26
N LYS A 310 -14.57 9.20 23.25
CA LYS A 310 -14.52 10.17 22.14
C LYS A 310 -13.10 10.35 21.58
N SER A 311 -12.11 9.76 22.24
CA SER A 311 -10.72 9.81 21.83
C SER A 311 -10.40 8.70 20.83
N PRO A 312 -9.34 8.87 20.01
CA PRO A 312 -8.87 7.80 19.15
C PRO A 312 -8.52 6.52 19.91
N CYS A 313 -8.69 5.38 19.29
CA CYS A 313 -8.06 4.14 19.70
C CYS A 313 -6.68 4.04 19.06
N ILE A 314 -5.67 3.69 19.85
CA ILE A 314 -4.31 3.39 19.36
C ILE A 314 -4.08 1.89 19.52
N VAL A 315 -3.85 1.22 18.38
CA VAL A 315 -3.52 -0.21 18.33
C VAL A 315 -2.02 -0.39 18.23
N THR A 316 -1.46 -1.21 19.13
CA THR A 316 -0.01 -1.49 19.20
C THR A 316 0.21 -2.98 19.40
N GLY A 317 1.41 -3.44 19.11
CA GLY A 317 1.86 -4.77 19.56
C GLY A 317 2.00 -4.86 21.07
N VAL A 318 2.03 -6.07 21.56
CA VAL A 318 2.33 -6.36 22.97
C VAL A 318 3.85 -6.26 23.21
N THR A 319 4.65 -6.77 22.27
CA THR A 319 6.11 -6.81 22.33
C THR A 319 6.78 -5.96 21.25
N ASN A 320 6.15 -5.84 20.09
CA ASN A 320 6.66 -5.06 18.99
C ASN A 320 6.11 -3.62 19.04
N HIS A 321 7.01 -2.64 19.19
CA HIS A 321 6.69 -1.22 19.24
C HIS A 321 7.05 -0.48 17.93
N ASP A 322 7.36 -1.21 16.86
CA ASP A 322 7.76 -0.65 15.58
C ASP A 322 6.56 -0.32 14.68
N TYR A 323 5.36 -0.43 15.20
CA TYR A 323 4.14 0.00 14.54
C TYR A 323 3.11 0.60 15.53
N LYS A 324 2.34 1.55 15.04
CA LYS A 324 1.18 2.10 15.75
C LYS A 324 0.08 2.40 14.73
N TYR A 325 -1.13 2.04 15.06
CA TYR A 325 -2.30 2.39 14.28
C TYR A 325 -3.26 3.21 15.11
N LEU A 326 -3.76 4.29 14.55
CA LEU A 326 -4.75 5.16 15.19
C LEU A 326 -6.06 5.11 14.41
N VAL A 327 -7.18 4.97 15.11
CA VAL A 327 -8.52 4.99 14.51
C VAL A 327 -9.41 5.95 15.31
N LEU A 328 -10.05 6.88 14.60
CA LEU A 328 -11.04 7.78 15.19
C LEU A 328 -12.35 7.04 15.46
N PRO A 329 -13.00 7.28 16.62
CA PRO A 329 -14.33 6.76 16.89
C PRO A 329 -15.39 7.44 16.02
N ILE A 330 -16.50 6.75 15.81
CA ILE A 330 -17.71 7.32 15.21
C ILE A 330 -18.59 7.82 16.34
N ASN A 331 -18.99 9.10 16.29
CA ASN A 331 -20.01 9.58 17.19
C ASN A 331 -21.37 9.00 16.76
N PRO A 332 -22.04 8.17 17.57
CA PRO A 332 -23.40 7.75 17.28
C PRO A 332 -24.29 9.00 17.27
N ARG A 333 -25.01 9.18 16.18
CA ARG A 333 -26.03 10.24 16.09
C ARG A 333 -27.25 9.85 16.87
#